data_516699d135632cd4209d90378cb1f133
#
_entry.id   516699d135632cd4209d90378cb1f133
#
_cell.length_a   1.000
_cell.length_b   1.000
_cell.length_c   1.000
_cell.angle_alpha   90.00
_cell.angle_beta   90.00
_cell.angle_gamma   90.00
#
_symmetry.space_group_name_H-M   'P 1'
#
loop_
_entity.id
_entity.type
_entity.pdbx_description
1 polymer ?
#
loop_
_entity_poly.entity_id
_entity_poly.type
_entity_poly.pdbx_seq_one_letter_code
_entity_poly.pdbx_strand_id
1 'polypeptide(L)'
;MKRPAADPFAQIRKATDQHRLQHGCDAYPYGNGPLLSVLAAAVQARRILELGTALGYTALSFAYGARDSTVDSVERDPEHVRLARDHIVAASLDHRITVHEGDFANVLATLDPGYDLAFFDGQTPVPVLHTALRNLLRTGGTLITANLNHGGTADAVHKALFDGKSWRSALLDDDGETAVSVKL
;
A
#
# COMPACT_ATOMS: atom_id res chain seq x y z
N MET A 1 21.55 -21.82 4.45
CA MET A 1 20.46 -20.87 4.12
C MET A 1 21.04 -19.45 4.15
N LYS A 2 20.96 -18.68 3.06
CA LYS A 2 21.31 -17.24 3.10
C LYS A 2 20.27 -16.53 3.96
N ARG A 3 20.72 -15.66 4.87
CA ARG A 3 19.82 -14.77 5.62
C ARG A 3 18.97 -13.98 4.64
N PRO A 4 17.63 -13.86 4.84
CA PRO A 4 16.83 -12.93 4.05
C PRO A 4 17.43 -11.53 4.15
N ALA A 5 17.23 -10.71 3.11
CA ALA A 5 17.65 -9.32 3.13
C ALA A 5 17.10 -8.65 4.41
N ALA A 6 17.93 -7.87 5.10
CA ALA A 6 17.50 -7.20 6.31
C ALA A 6 16.37 -6.22 5.97
N ASP A 7 15.27 -6.30 6.71
CA ASP A 7 14.17 -5.33 6.62
C ASP A 7 14.60 -4.04 7.37
N PRO A 8 14.89 -2.93 6.66
CA PRO A 8 15.41 -1.72 7.30
C PRO A 8 14.38 -1.06 8.23
N PHE A 9 13.10 -1.38 8.07
CA PHE A 9 12.00 -0.80 8.84
C PHE A 9 11.31 -1.82 9.77
N ALA A 10 11.95 -2.96 10.04
CA ALA A 10 11.41 -4.00 10.93
C ALA A 10 11.00 -3.48 12.31
N GLN A 11 11.68 -2.44 12.83
CA GLN A 11 11.33 -1.83 14.11
C GLN A 11 9.99 -1.08 14.03
N ILE A 12 9.69 -0.41 12.91
CA ILE A 12 8.41 0.29 12.70
C ILE A 12 7.28 -0.74 12.58
N ARG A 13 7.50 -1.83 11.84
CA ARG A 13 6.56 -2.94 11.77
C ARG A 13 6.23 -3.49 13.17
N LYS A 14 7.26 -3.73 13.99
CA LYS A 14 7.08 -4.17 15.38
C LYS A 14 6.35 -3.12 16.24
N ALA A 15 6.66 -1.84 16.06
CA ALA A 15 5.98 -0.75 16.76
C ALA A 15 4.49 -0.69 16.39
N THR A 16 4.16 -0.93 15.11
CA THR A 16 2.77 -1.01 14.63
C THR A 16 2.00 -2.16 15.32
N ASP A 17 2.60 -3.35 15.39
CA ASP A 17 1.99 -4.48 16.11
C ASP A 17 1.80 -4.18 17.60
N GLN A 18 2.78 -3.57 18.25
CA GLN A 18 2.68 -3.19 19.67
C GLN A 18 1.60 -2.14 19.88
N HIS A 19 1.53 -1.10 19.04
CA HIS A 19 0.51 -0.07 19.09
C HIS A 19 -0.89 -0.68 18.96
N ARG A 20 -1.09 -1.55 17.96
CA ARG A 20 -2.36 -2.25 17.74
C ARG A 20 -2.80 -3.05 18.98
N LEU A 21 -1.90 -3.80 19.60
CA LEU A 21 -2.21 -4.60 20.79
C LEU A 21 -2.53 -3.73 22.01
N GLN A 22 -1.89 -2.57 22.15
CA GLN A 22 -2.10 -1.65 23.26
C GLN A 22 -3.41 -0.86 23.16
N HIS A 23 -3.77 -0.46 21.93
CA HIS A 23 -4.91 0.43 21.68
C HIS A 23 -6.14 -0.30 21.12
N GLY A 24 -6.03 -1.59 20.75
CA GLY A 24 -7.14 -2.36 20.19
C GLY A 24 -7.62 -1.83 18.85
N CYS A 25 -6.71 -1.21 18.07
CA CYS A 25 -7.02 -0.62 16.76
C CYS A 25 -6.73 -1.60 15.61
N ASP A 26 -7.13 -1.23 14.39
CA ASP A 26 -7.00 -2.04 13.18
C ASP A 26 -5.69 -1.81 12.40
N ALA A 27 -4.63 -1.32 13.05
CA ALA A 27 -3.33 -1.11 12.44
C ALA A 27 -2.55 -2.43 12.30
N TYR A 28 -2.93 -3.26 11.35
CA TYR A 28 -2.21 -4.49 11.02
C TYR A 28 -1.09 -4.16 10.03
N PRO A 29 0.21 -4.39 10.38
CA PRO A 29 1.28 -4.13 9.43
C PRO A 29 1.34 -5.22 8.36
N TYR A 30 1.49 -4.83 7.11
CA TYR A 30 1.78 -5.79 6.04
C TYR A 30 3.05 -6.59 6.34
N GLY A 31 3.01 -7.92 6.08
CA GLY A 31 4.04 -8.84 6.56
C GLY A 31 5.39 -8.73 5.86
N ASN A 32 5.47 -8.13 4.65
CA ASN A 32 6.67 -8.22 3.79
C ASN A 32 7.01 -6.89 3.09
N GLY A 33 7.48 -5.90 3.85
CA GLY A 33 7.97 -4.63 3.29
C GLY A 33 9.13 -4.78 2.29
N PRO A 34 10.11 -5.69 2.50
CA PRO A 34 11.14 -5.96 1.50
C PRO A 34 10.61 -6.37 0.13
N LEU A 35 9.52 -7.15 0.06
CA LEU A 35 8.86 -7.47 -1.20
C LEU A 35 8.31 -6.22 -1.89
N LEU A 36 7.63 -5.35 -1.14
CA LEU A 36 7.10 -4.09 -1.66
C LEU A 36 8.22 -3.18 -2.20
N SER A 37 9.35 -3.11 -1.49
CA SER A 37 10.55 -2.39 -1.95
C SER A 37 11.06 -2.93 -3.30
N VAL A 38 11.14 -4.26 -3.43
CA VAL A 38 11.60 -4.90 -4.69
C VAL A 38 10.60 -4.65 -5.81
N LEU A 39 9.30 -4.75 -5.56
CA LEU A 39 8.27 -4.50 -6.57
C LEU A 39 8.30 -3.04 -7.04
N ALA A 40 8.40 -2.07 -6.13
CA ALA A 40 8.50 -0.66 -6.49
C ALA A 40 9.73 -0.37 -7.36
N ALA A 41 10.88 -0.98 -7.02
CA ALA A 41 12.10 -0.88 -7.82
C ALA A 41 11.95 -1.55 -9.20
N ALA A 42 11.35 -2.75 -9.24
CA ALA A 42 11.18 -3.52 -10.47
C ALA A 42 10.28 -2.82 -11.50
N VAL A 43 9.21 -2.15 -11.04
CA VAL A 43 8.34 -1.35 -11.92
C VAL A 43 8.85 0.07 -12.15
N GLN A 44 10.02 0.43 -11.59
CA GLN A 44 10.62 1.76 -11.68
C GLN A 44 9.64 2.88 -11.29
N ALA A 45 8.88 2.65 -10.22
CA ALA A 45 7.85 3.56 -9.78
C ALA A 45 8.43 4.94 -9.43
N ARG A 46 7.80 6.02 -9.94
CA ARG A 46 8.10 7.42 -9.60
C ARG A 46 6.99 8.06 -8.77
N ARG A 47 5.75 7.65 -8.98
CA ARG A 47 4.60 8.07 -8.18
C ARG A 47 3.90 6.85 -7.63
N ILE A 48 3.82 6.76 -6.31
CA ILE A 48 3.24 5.62 -5.59
C ILE A 48 2.07 6.14 -4.75
N LEU A 49 0.96 5.41 -4.77
CA LEU A 49 -0.23 5.68 -3.95
C LEU A 49 -0.47 4.51 -3.01
N GLU A 50 -0.67 4.78 -1.74
CA GLU A 50 -0.97 3.78 -0.72
C GLU A 50 -2.27 4.11 0.00
N LEU A 51 -3.11 3.10 0.22
CA LEU A 51 -4.31 3.18 1.05
C LEU A 51 -4.13 2.28 2.28
N GLY A 52 -4.01 2.90 3.45
CA GLY A 52 -3.67 2.27 4.72
C GLY A 52 -2.22 2.51 5.10
N THR A 53 -1.95 3.63 5.78
CA THR A 53 -0.60 4.01 6.22
C THR A 53 -0.21 3.34 7.53
N ALA A 54 -1.18 3.16 8.45
CA ALA A 54 -0.91 2.82 9.84
C ALA A 54 0.26 3.66 10.40
N LEU A 55 1.35 3.06 10.86
CA LEU A 55 2.50 3.78 11.38
C LEU A 55 3.61 4.04 10.34
N GLY A 56 3.33 3.84 9.03
CA GLY A 56 4.21 4.24 7.92
C GLY A 56 5.20 3.18 7.43
N TYR A 57 5.10 1.93 7.89
CA TYR A 57 6.04 0.87 7.53
C TYR A 57 6.12 0.60 6.02
N THR A 58 4.98 0.48 5.36
CA THR A 58 4.89 0.16 3.93
C THR A 58 5.24 1.35 3.05
N ALA A 59 4.80 2.57 3.40
CA ALA A 59 5.19 3.80 2.72
C ALA A 59 6.73 3.98 2.70
N LEU A 60 7.39 3.74 3.84
CA LEU A 60 8.85 3.77 3.96
C LEU A 60 9.51 2.69 3.11
N SER A 61 8.92 1.48 3.08
CA SER A 61 9.42 0.36 2.28
C SER A 61 9.38 0.67 0.78
N PHE A 62 8.30 1.28 0.29
CA PHE A 62 8.17 1.74 -1.09
C PHE A 62 9.22 2.79 -1.44
N ALA A 63 9.32 3.85 -0.62
CA ALA A 63 10.29 4.92 -0.85
C ALA A 63 11.75 4.44 -0.79
N TYR A 64 12.05 3.43 0.03
CA TYR A 64 13.36 2.80 0.09
C TYR A 64 13.70 2.04 -1.19
N GLY A 65 12.75 1.29 -1.74
CA GLY A 65 12.92 0.50 -2.96
C GLY A 65 13.03 1.37 -4.20
N ALA A 66 12.15 2.35 -4.36
CA ALA A 66 12.11 3.28 -5.48
C ALA A 66 12.69 4.65 -5.06
N ARG A 67 14.01 4.81 -5.18
CA ARG A 67 14.74 5.97 -4.62
C ARG A 67 14.32 7.33 -5.18
N ASP A 68 13.84 7.37 -6.42
CA ASP A 68 13.41 8.59 -7.10
C ASP A 68 11.88 8.78 -7.07
N SER A 69 11.17 8.00 -6.23
CA SER A 69 9.72 8.08 -6.13
C SER A 69 9.25 9.08 -5.10
N THR A 70 8.03 9.59 -5.30
CA THR A 70 7.18 10.15 -4.26
C THR A 70 6.09 9.17 -3.89
N VAL A 71 5.66 9.20 -2.62
CA VAL A 71 4.60 8.34 -2.07
C VAL A 71 3.52 9.23 -1.48
N ASP A 72 2.30 9.08 -1.98
CA ASP A 72 1.08 9.60 -1.35
C ASP A 72 0.44 8.45 -0.57
N SER A 73 0.34 8.56 0.74
CA SER A 73 -0.23 7.53 1.62
C SER A 73 -1.43 8.10 2.37
N VAL A 74 -2.52 7.33 2.44
CA VAL A 74 -3.80 7.79 3.01
C VAL A 74 -4.12 7.04 4.29
N GLU A 75 -4.43 7.79 5.35
CA GLU A 75 -4.79 7.27 6.66
C GLU A 75 -5.91 8.12 7.28
N ARG A 76 -6.88 7.48 7.89
CA ARG A 76 -8.02 8.21 8.51
C ARG A 76 -7.83 8.48 10.00
N ASP A 77 -7.04 7.65 10.70
CA ASP A 77 -6.82 7.80 12.14
C ASP A 77 -5.76 8.88 12.39
N PRO A 78 -6.10 10.00 13.06
CA PRO A 78 -5.17 11.11 13.26
C PRO A 78 -3.97 10.73 14.13
N GLU A 79 -4.09 9.76 15.03
CA GLU A 79 -2.95 9.30 15.82
C GLU A 79 -2.00 8.45 14.98
N HIS A 80 -2.51 7.58 14.09
CA HIS A 80 -1.69 6.85 13.13
C HIS A 80 -0.97 7.81 12.18
N VAL A 81 -1.67 8.83 11.66
CA VAL A 81 -1.09 9.88 10.81
C VAL A 81 0.08 10.58 11.52
N ARG A 82 -0.12 10.97 12.78
CA ARG A 82 0.93 11.63 13.57
C ARG A 82 2.16 10.71 13.74
N LEU A 83 1.95 9.47 14.16
CA LEU A 83 3.02 8.48 14.36
C LEU A 83 3.75 8.13 13.07
N ALA A 84 3.02 7.98 11.95
CA ALA A 84 3.61 7.75 10.65
C ALA A 84 4.51 8.90 10.22
N ARG A 85 4.04 10.14 10.36
CA ARG A 85 4.84 11.34 10.07
C ARG A 85 6.11 11.42 10.92
N ASP A 86 6.04 11.09 12.21
CA ASP A 86 7.21 11.04 13.09
C ASP A 86 8.24 10.01 12.59
N HIS A 87 7.81 8.82 12.20
CA HIS A 87 8.69 7.78 11.64
C HIS A 87 9.30 8.18 10.28
N ILE A 88 8.52 8.83 9.42
CA ILE A 88 8.96 9.32 8.12
C ILE A 88 10.04 10.41 8.27
N VAL A 89 9.83 11.36 9.18
CA VAL A 89 10.85 12.39 9.53
C VAL A 89 12.10 11.74 10.10
N ALA A 90 11.97 10.78 11.04
CA ALA A 90 13.11 10.06 11.59
C ALA A 90 13.92 9.31 10.53
N ALA A 91 13.27 8.84 9.47
CA ALA A 91 13.90 8.22 8.31
C ALA A 91 14.46 9.24 7.29
N SER A 92 14.27 10.54 7.49
CA SER A 92 14.63 11.62 6.55
C SER A 92 13.98 11.47 5.17
N LEU A 93 12.72 11.00 5.12
CA LEU A 93 11.94 10.76 3.90
C LEU A 93 10.69 11.65 3.79
N ASP A 94 10.51 12.64 4.67
CA ASP A 94 9.41 13.59 4.70
C ASP A 94 9.30 14.45 3.43
N HIS A 95 10.40 14.66 2.73
CA HIS A 95 10.42 15.34 1.42
C HIS A 95 9.91 14.46 0.26
N ARG A 96 9.66 13.16 0.49
CA ARG A 96 9.23 12.20 -0.53
C ARG A 96 7.93 11.47 -0.18
N ILE A 97 7.53 11.45 1.09
CA ILE A 97 6.33 10.75 1.54
C ILE A 97 5.37 11.77 2.13
N THR A 98 4.17 11.86 1.55
CA THR A 98 3.08 12.68 2.07
C THR A 98 2.01 11.77 2.66
N VAL A 99 1.68 11.96 3.94
CA VAL A 99 0.55 11.28 4.59
C VAL A 99 -0.66 12.20 4.59
N HIS A 100 -1.68 11.81 3.82
CA HIS A 100 -2.97 12.49 3.73
C HIS A 100 -3.91 11.94 4.81
N GLU A 101 -4.36 12.82 5.70
CA GLU A 101 -5.36 12.48 6.72
C GLU A 101 -6.76 12.54 6.12
N GLY A 102 -7.51 11.44 6.19
CA GLY A 102 -8.89 11.38 5.72
C GLY A 102 -9.34 10.00 5.26
N ASP A 103 -10.63 9.90 4.93
CA ASP A 103 -11.19 8.71 4.31
C ASP A 103 -10.67 8.51 2.89
N PHE A 104 -10.43 7.27 2.50
CA PHE A 104 -9.91 6.91 1.19
C PHE A 104 -10.67 7.57 0.03
N ALA A 105 -12.00 7.47 0.02
CA ALA A 105 -12.80 8.01 -1.08
C ALA A 105 -12.66 9.53 -1.22
N ASN A 106 -12.63 10.25 -0.11
CA ASN A 106 -12.50 11.70 -0.08
C ASN A 106 -11.12 12.15 -0.57
N VAL A 107 -10.06 11.51 -0.08
CA VAL A 107 -8.70 11.85 -0.49
C VAL A 107 -8.45 11.49 -1.95
N LEU A 108 -8.84 10.28 -2.40
CA LEU A 108 -8.66 9.86 -3.79
C LEU A 108 -9.31 10.81 -4.80
N ALA A 109 -10.43 11.45 -4.43
CA ALA A 109 -11.12 12.42 -5.28
C ALA A 109 -10.35 13.73 -5.48
N THR A 110 -9.32 14.00 -4.68
CA THR A 110 -8.48 15.21 -4.76
C THR A 110 -7.15 14.98 -5.46
N LEU A 111 -6.78 13.72 -5.72
CA LEU A 111 -5.49 13.36 -6.30
C LEU A 111 -5.52 13.37 -7.82
N ASP A 112 -4.45 13.84 -8.43
CA ASP A 112 -4.26 13.80 -9.87
C ASP A 112 -3.81 12.42 -10.35
N PRO A 113 -4.32 11.92 -11.48
CA PRO A 113 -3.93 10.64 -12.05
C PRO A 113 -2.45 10.62 -12.49
N GLY A 114 -1.96 9.41 -12.82
CA GLY A 114 -0.60 9.19 -13.32
C GLY A 114 0.31 8.45 -12.33
N TYR A 115 -0.25 7.71 -11.38
CA TYR A 115 0.53 6.84 -10.51
C TYR A 115 1.07 5.62 -11.27
N ASP A 116 2.31 5.24 -10.95
CA ASP A 116 2.98 4.06 -11.50
C ASP A 116 2.62 2.80 -10.73
N LEU A 117 2.46 2.95 -9.42
CA LEU A 117 2.11 1.87 -8.51
C LEU A 117 1.07 2.37 -7.51
N ALA A 118 0.07 1.53 -7.24
CA ALA A 118 -0.85 1.71 -6.12
C ALA A 118 -0.84 0.47 -5.22
N PHE A 119 -1.00 0.67 -3.92
CA PHE A 119 -1.12 -0.39 -2.93
C PHE A 119 -2.39 -0.18 -2.11
N PHE A 120 -3.24 -1.18 -2.10
CA PHE A 120 -4.41 -1.26 -1.23
C PHE A 120 -4.11 -2.18 -0.05
N ASP A 121 -4.02 -1.62 1.14
CA ASP A 121 -3.89 -2.34 2.42
C ASP A 121 -4.99 -1.91 3.42
N GLY A 122 -6.17 -1.63 2.88
CA GLY A 122 -7.36 -1.42 3.70
C GLY A 122 -7.89 -2.74 4.27
N GLN A 123 -8.70 -2.66 5.32
CA GLN A 123 -9.24 -3.82 6.02
C GLN A 123 -10.02 -4.78 5.10
N THR A 124 -10.88 -4.22 4.24
CA THR A 124 -11.70 -5.00 3.29
C THR A 124 -11.64 -4.38 1.90
N PRO A 125 -11.26 -5.15 0.87
CA PRO A 125 -11.30 -4.67 -0.51
C PRO A 125 -12.74 -4.33 -0.94
N VAL A 126 -12.93 -3.14 -1.52
CA VAL A 126 -14.24 -2.69 -2.02
C VAL A 126 -14.15 -2.22 -3.47
N PRO A 127 -15.09 -2.62 -4.36
CA PRO A 127 -15.02 -2.35 -5.80
C PRO A 127 -14.89 -0.86 -6.16
N VAL A 128 -15.55 0.03 -5.42
CA VAL A 128 -15.52 1.46 -5.69
C VAL A 128 -14.11 2.06 -5.50
N LEU A 129 -13.37 1.64 -4.48
CA LEU A 129 -11.99 2.08 -4.25
C LEU A 129 -11.05 1.51 -5.32
N HIS A 130 -11.23 0.24 -5.72
CA HIS A 130 -10.44 -0.36 -6.80
C HIS A 130 -10.68 0.32 -8.15
N THR A 131 -11.92 0.77 -8.42
CA THR A 131 -12.24 1.59 -9.59
C THR A 131 -11.52 2.95 -9.51
N ALA A 132 -11.54 3.60 -8.36
CA ALA A 132 -10.82 4.88 -8.16
C ALA A 132 -9.31 4.71 -8.33
N LEU A 133 -8.71 3.68 -7.72
CA LEU A 133 -7.29 3.36 -7.90
C LEU A 133 -6.94 3.09 -9.37
N ARG A 134 -7.80 2.33 -10.08
CA ARG A 134 -7.60 2.11 -11.51
C ARG A 134 -7.59 3.42 -12.31
N ASN A 135 -8.46 4.36 -11.98
CA ASN A 135 -8.53 5.65 -12.67
C ASN A 135 -7.29 6.53 -12.39
N LEU A 136 -6.73 6.45 -11.19
CA LEU A 136 -5.53 7.17 -10.79
C LEU A 136 -4.24 6.56 -11.36
N LEU A 137 -4.20 5.24 -11.58
CA LEU A 137 -3.07 4.58 -12.21
C LEU A 137 -2.98 4.93 -13.71
N ARG A 138 -1.78 5.13 -14.22
CA ARG A 138 -1.53 5.20 -15.66
C ARG A 138 -1.76 3.83 -16.33
N THR A 139 -1.93 3.78 -17.64
CA THR A 139 -1.89 2.51 -18.39
C THR A 139 -0.53 1.85 -18.20
N GLY A 140 -0.50 0.53 -17.97
CA GLY A 140 0.68 -0.21 -17.57
C GLY A 140 1.10 0.00 -16.10
N GLY A 141 0.35 0.79 -15.33
CA GLY A 141 0.57 0.95 -13.90
C GLY A 141 0.20 -0.30 -13.11
N THR A 142 0.82 -0.47 -11.96
CA THR A 142 0.69 -1.68 -11.13
C THR A 142 -0.17 -1.40 -9.91
N LEU A 143 -1.13 -2.28 -9.64
CA LEU A 143 -1.90 -2.33 -8.40
C LEU A 143 -1.49 -3.57 -7.59
N ILE A 144 -1.16 -3.37 -6.33
CA ILE A 144 -1.01 -4.44 -5.34
C ILE A 144 -2.24 -4.35 -4.43
N THR A 145 -2.96 -5.45 -4.28
CA THR A 145 -4.14 -5.53 -3.40
C THR A 145 -3.91 -6.60 -2.35
N ALA A 146 -3.84 -6.19 -1.09
CA ALA A 146 -3.84 -7.09 0.07
C ALA A 146 -5.27 -7.41 0.53
N ASN A 147 -5.40 -8.38 1.44
CA ASN A 147 -6.66 -8.75 2.10
C ASN A 147 -7.77 -9.23 1.16
N LEU A 148 -7.42 -9.85 0.02
CA LEU A 148 -8.37 -10.31 -0.99
C LEU A 148 -9.34 -11.40 -0.52
N ASN A 149 -9.06 -12.06 0.59
CA ASN A 149 -9.95 -13.06 1.22
C ASN A 149 -10.71 -12.51 2.43
N HIS A 150 -10.63 -11.21 2.71
CA HIS A 150 -11.31 -10.57 3.83
C HIS A 150 -12.57 -9.81 3.42
N GLY A 151 -13.70 -10.17 4.05
CA GLY A 151 -14.98 -9.46 3.92
C GLY A 151 -15.82 -9.82 2.70
N GLY A 152 -17.11 -9.47 2.76
CA GLY A 152 -18.10 -9.89 1.77
C GLY A 152 -17.99 -9.28 0.37
N THR A 153 -17.14 -8.24 0.18
CA THR A 153 -16.90 -7.61 -1.13
C THR A 153 -15.61 -8.08 -1.80
N ALA A 154 -14.79 -8.87 -1.12
CA ALA A 154 -13.53 -9.39 -1.64
C ALA A 154 -13.70 -10.20 -2.92
N ASP A 155 -14.70 -11.07 -2.99
CA ASP A 155 -15.02 -11.86 -4.20
C ASP A 155 -15.27 -11.00 -5.42
N ALA A 156 -15.98 -9.88 -5.27
CA ALA A 156 -16.27 -8.96 -6.37
C ALA A 156 -14.99 -8.27 -6.87
N VAL A 157 -14.10 -7.89 -5.96
CA VAL A 157 -12.79 -7.32 -6.30
C VAL A 157 -11.91 -8.37 -6.97
N HIS A 158 -11.81 -9.57 -6.40
CA HIS A 158 -11.07 -10.69 -6.99
C HIS A 158 -11.54 -10.95 -8.44
N LYS A 159 -12.84 -11.08 -8.65
CA LYS A 159 -13.41 -11.29 -9.98
C LYS A 159 -13.06 -10.16 -10.95
N ALA A 160 -13.08 -8.91 -10.51
CA ALA A 160 -12.73 -7.75 -11.33
C ALA A 160 -11.22 -7.70 -11.68
N LEU A 161 -10.35 -8.10 -10.76
CA LEU A 161 -8.91 -8.16 -10.99
C LEU A 161 -8.50 -9.29 -11.94
N PHE A 162 -9.25 -10.39 -11.94
CA PHE A 162 -8.94 -11.59 -12.73
C PHE A 162 -9.86 -11.79 -13.96
N ASP A 163 -10.60 -10.76 -14.39
CA ASP A 163 -11.47 -10.81 -15.57
C ASP A 163 -10.74 -10.84 -16.92
N GLY A 164 -9.44 -10.55 -16.92
CA GLY A 164 -8.58 -10.51 -18.10
C GLY A 164 -8.84 -9.38 -19.09
N LYS A 165 -9.74 -8.44 -18.75
CA LYS A 165 -10.15 -7.31 -19.61
C LYS A 165 -9.51 -5.99 -19.20
N SER A 166 -9.55 -5.71 -17.89
CA SER A 166 -9.08 -4.46 -17.31
C SER A 166 -7.69 -4.59 -16.68
N TRP A 167 -7.34 -5.82 -16.31
CA TRP A 167 -6.13 -6.13 -15.57
C TRP A 167 -5.48 -7.42 -16.08
N ARG A 168 -4.17 -7.48 -15.96
CA ARG A 168 -3.39 -8.72 -16.01
C ARG A 168 -2.88 -8.98 -14.60
N SER A 169 -3.38 -10.02 -13.96
CA SER A 169 -3.19 -10.25 -12.52
C SER A 169 -2.58 -11.61 -12.20
N ALA A 170 -1.84 -11.67 -11.11
CA ALA A 170 -1.34 -12.88 -10.49
C ALA A 170 -1.42 -12.76 -8.97
N LEU A 171 -1.57 -13.88 -8.27
CA LEU A 171 -1.42 -13.94 -6.82
C LEU A 171 0.05 -13.89 -6.46
N LEU A 172 0.39 -13.21 -5.36
CA LEU A 172 1.76 -13.11 -4.83
C LEU A 172 2.05 -14.16 -3.74
N ASP A 173 1.02 -14.76 -3.19
CA ASP A 173 1.10 -15.75 -2.12
C ASP A 173 0.20 -16.95 -2.41
N ASP A 174 0.52 -18.09 -1.76
CA ASP A 174 -0.22 -19.33 -1.94
C ASP A 174 -1.58 -19.31 -1.24
N ASP A 175 -1.78 -18.40 -0.26
CA ASP A 175 -3.02 -18.25 0.50
C ASP A 175 -4.05 -17.37 -0.25
N GLY A 176 -3.64 -16.72 -1.35
CA GLY A 176 -4.52 -15.91 -2.20
C GLY A 176 -4.94 -14.58 -1.58
N GLU A 177 -4.20 -14.12 -0.60
CA GLU A 177 -4.51 -12.87 0.13
C GLU A 177 -4.04 -11.62 -0.61
N THR A 178 -2.98 -11.75 -1.40
CA THR A 178 -2.35 -10.62 -2.09
C THR A 178 -2.25 -10.87 -3.58
N ALA A 179 -2.72 -9.92 -4.39
CA ALA A 179 -2.54 -9.92 -5.83
C ALA A 179 -1.68 -8.75 -6.31
N VAL A 180 -0.93 -9.00 -7.39
CA VAL A 180 -0.34 -7.96 -8.24
C VAL A 180 -1.07 -7.93 -9.57
N SER A 181 -1.44 -6.73 -10.01
CA SER A 181 -2.25 -6.50 -11.21
C SER A 181 -1.66 -5.36 -12.03
N VAL A 182 -1.54 -5.55 -13.34
CA VAL A 182 -1.11 -4.48 -14.26
C VAL A 182 -2.33 -3.99 -15.03
N LYS A 183 -2.54 -2.67 -15.03
CA LYS A 183 -3.63 -2.01 -15.77
C LYS A 183 -3.42 -2.14 -17.29
N LEU A 184 -4.41 -2.69 -17.98
CA LEU A 184 -4.44 -2.83 -19.45
C LEU A 184 -4.95 -1.57 -20.14
#